data_5f000df087fe8827dc42b914ba50be8d
#
_entry.id   5f000df087fe8827dc42b914ba50be8d
#
_cell.length_a   1.000
_cell.length_b   1.000
_cell.length_c   1.000
_cell.angle_alpha   90.00
_cell.angle_beta   90.00
_cell.angle_gamma   90.00
#
_symmetry.space_group_name_H-M   'P 1'
#
loop_
_entity.id
_entity.type
_entity.pdbx_description
1 polymer ?
#
loop_
_entity_poly.entity_id
_entity_poly.type
_entity_poly.pdbx_seq_one_letter_code
_entity_poly.pdbx_strand_id
1 'polypeptide(L)'
;MGRSELTIYIVEDSPAVRERLIEAVVDIPNARVVGSADAVGDALEGMRAARPRVLILDVQLRGGSGFRLLKLMRTSGLSRPEAVIVVTNYPTEDYRNASRECGADHFFDKASEFHKVREVLLAL
;
A
#
# COMPACT_ATOMS: atom_id res chain seq x y z
N MET A 1 -13.05 -5.75 25.06
CA MET A 1 -13.04 -5.84 23.59
C MET A 1 -11.91 -5.05 23.03
N GLY A 2 -11.01 -5.70 22.36
CA GLY A 2 -9.92 -5.05 21.69
C GLY A 2 -10.35 -4.49 20.35
N ARG A 3 -9.58 -3.54 19.84
CA ARG A 3 -9.73 -3.06 18.47
C ARG A 3 -9.28 -4.18 17.53
N SER A 4 -9.87 -4.24 16.35
CA SER A 4 -9.43 -5.15 15.32
C SER A 4 -7.99 -4.86 14.94
N GLU A 5 -7.24 -5.89 14.67
CA GLU A 5 -5.86 -5.76 14.23
C GLU A 5 -5.80 -5.03 12.89
N LEU A 6 -4.90 -4.06 12.78
CA LEU A 6 -4.69 -3.31 11.53
C LEU A 6 -3.62 -4.04 10.72
N THR A 7 -4.06 -4.87 9.79
CA THR A 7 -3.16 -5.66 8.96
C THR A 7 -2.75 -4.88 7.73
N ILE A 8 -1.45 -4.85 7.44
CA ILE A 8 -0.88 -4.02 6.39
C ILE A 8 -0.08 -4.89 5.42
N TYR A 9 -0.31 -4.70 4.13
CA TYR A 9 0.47 -5.32 3.07
C TYR A 9 1.23 -4.23 2.32
N ILE A 10 2.52 -4.48 2.04
CA ILE A 10 3.39 -3.48 1.42
C ILE A 10 3.86 -3.99 0.06
N VAL A 11 3.66 -3.20 -0.99
CA VAL A 11 4.12 -3.51 -2.35
C VAL A 11 5.13 -2.46 -2.76
N GLU A 12 6.40 -2.84 -2.73
CA GLU A 12 7.51 -1.93 -2.93
C GLU A 12 8.73 -2.73 -3.38
N ASP A 13 9.36 -2.34 -4.48
CA ASP A 13 10.50 -3.07 -5.03
C ASP A 13 11.86 -2.64 -4.45
N SER A 14 11.92 -1.52 -3.74
CA SER A 14 13.14 -1.10 -3.06
C SER A 14 13.20 -1.71 -1.65
N PRO A 15 14.17 -2.57 -1.35
CA PRO A 15 14.30 -3.10 0.01
C PRO A 15 14.48 -2.02 1.07
N ALA A 16 15.21 -0.94 0.75
CA ALA A 16 15.43 0.15 1.69
C ALA A 16 14.13 0.88 2.02
N VAL A 17 13.31 1.17 1.01
CA VAL A 17 12.02 1.84 1.22
C VAL A 17 11.05 0.92 1.96
N ARG A 18 11.05 -0.36 1.61
CA ARG A 18 10.21 -1.35 2.29
C ARG A 18 10.52 -1.38 3.80
N GLU A 19 11.81 -1.40 4.15
CA GLU A 19 12.23 -1.36 5.55
C GLU A 19 11.77 -0.10 6.26
N ARG A 20 11.86 1.04 5.58
CA ARG A 20 11.40 2.31 6.16
C ARG A 20 9.90 2.29 6.41
N LEU A 21 9.13 1.68 5.52
CA LEU A 21 7.69 1.55 5.72
C LEU A 21 7.37 0.65 6.91
N ILE A 22 8.09 -0.46 7.04
CA ILE A 22 7.92 -1.36 8.16
C ILE A 22 8.25 -0.63 9.47
N GLU A 23 9.36 0.09 9.51
CA GLU A 23 9.75 0.87 10.69
C GLU A 23 8.73 1.94 11.06
N ALA A 24 8.11 2.55 10.04
CA ALA A 24 7.13 3.60 10.27
C ALA A 24 5.85 3.10 10.95
N VAL A 25 5.59 1.80 10.91
CA VAL A 25 4.36 1.23 11.46
C VAL A 25 4.59 0.34 12.68
N VAL A 26 5.86 0.02 12.99
CA VAL A 26 6.18 -0.99 14.00
C VAL A 26 5.66 -0.64 15.40
N ASP A 27 5.56 0.62 15.72
CA ASP A 27 5.11 1.07 17.05
C ASP A 27 3.66 1.57 17.07
N ILE A 28 2.94 1.39 15.98
CA ILE A 28 1.51 1.74 15.96
C ILE A 28 0.73 0.63 16.65
N PRO A 29 -0.06 0.95 17.66
CA PRO A 29 -0.82 -0.07 18.39
C PRO A 29 -1.74 -0.86 17.46
N ASN A 30 -1.73 -2.17 17.62
CA ASN A 30 -2.54 -3.11 16.85
C ASN A 30 -2.23 -3.15 15.35
N ALA A 31 -1.14 -2.55 14.90
CA ALA A 31 -0.73 -2.62 13.49
C ALA A 31 0.28 -3.75 13.29
N ARG A 32 0.13 -4.47 12.19
CA ARG A 32 1.04 -5.56 11.86
C ARG A 32 1.19 -5.66 10.34
N VAL A 33 2.43 -5.73 9.87
CA VAL A 33 2.72 -6.01 8.47
C VAL A 33 2.57 -7.52 8.26
N VAL A 34 1.59 -7.90 7.43
CA VAL A 34 1.27 -9.30 7.19
C VAL A 34 1.92 -9.87 5.94
N GLY A 35 2.57 -9.02 5.16
CA GLY A 35 3.31 -9.48 4.00
C GLY A 35 3.80 -8.32 3.16
N SER A 36 4.66 -8.63 2.20
CA SER A 36 5.17 -7.66 1.24
C SER A 36 5.50 -8.36 -0.07
N ALA A 37 5.56 -7.60 -1.14
CA ALA A 37 5.93 -8.08 -2.45
C ALA A 37 6.64 -6.98 -3.22
N ASP A 38 7.44 -7.37 -4.22
CA ASP A 38 8.17 -6.42 -5.05
C ASP A 38 7.68 -6.43 -6.51
N ALA A 39 6.67 -7.23 -6.81
CA ALA A 39 6.11 -7.35 -8.16
C ALA A 39 4.61 -7.58 -8.10
N VAL A 40 3.93 -7.23 -9.20
CA VAL A 40 2.46 -7.26 -9.27
C VAL A 40 1.87 -8.65 -9.04
N GLY A 41 2.43 -9.67 -9.69
CA GLY A 41 1.90 -11.04 -9.56
C GLY A 41 1.98 -11.57 -8.14
N ASP A 42 3.15 -11.41 -7.52
CA ASP A 42 3.35 -11.86 -6.14
C ASP A 42 2.46 -11.08 -5.17
N ALA A 43 2.29 -9.79 -5.43
CA ALA A 43 1.43 -8.95 -4.59
C ALA A 43 -0.02 -9.43 -4.63
N LEU A 44 -0.52 -9.74 -5.83
CA LEU A 44 -1.90 -10.20 -5.97
C LEU A 44 -2.15 -11.50 -5.20
N GLU A 45 -1.23 -12.46 -5.32
CA GLU A 45 -1.31 -13.72 -4.58
C GLU A 45 -1.21 -13.51 -3.08
N GLY A 46 -0.26 -12.70 -2.65
CA GLY A 46 -0.05 -12.42 -1.23
C GLY A 46 -1.24 -11.74 -0.60
N MET A 47 -1.84 -10.80 -1.29
CA MET A 47 -3.02 -10.10 -0.80
C MET A 47 -4.24 -11.02 -0.73
N ARG A 48 -4.37 -11.93 -1.70
CA ARG A 48 -5.46 -12.91 -1.68
C ARG A 48 -5.37 -13.80 -0.43
N ALA A 49 -4.15 -14.20 -0.07
CA ALA A 49 -3.92 -15.03 1.10
C ALA A 49 -4.06 -14.25 2.40
N ALA A 50 -3.53 -13.05 2.46
CA ALA A 50 -3.46 -12.25 3.70
C ALA A 50 -4.71 -11.45 3.99
N ARG A 51 -5.44 -11.02 2.96
CA ARG A 51 -6.62 -10.15 3.07
C ARG A 51 -6.37 -8.96 3.99
N PRO A 52 -5.38 -8.11 3.66
CA PRO A 52 -5.01 -7.01 4.55
C PRO A 52 -6.09 -5.94 4.60
N ARG A 53 -6.13 -5.21 5.71
CA ARG A 53 -7.01 -4.04 5.83
C ARG A 53 -6.43 -2.83 5.13
N VAL A 54 -5.10 -2.74 5.03
CA VAL A 54 -4.40 -1.61 4.43
C VAL A 54 -3.42 -2.12 3.38
N LEU A 55 -3.41 -1.47 2.23
CA LEU A 55 -2.42 -1.70 1.20
C LEU A 55 -1.60 -0.42 1.02
N ILE A 56 -0.28 -0.53 1.14
CA ILE A 56 0.65 0.54 0.83
C ILE A 56 1.44 0.10 -0.38
N LEU A 57 1.43 0.89 -1.45
CA LEU A 57 2.09 0.49 -2.68
C LEU A 57 2.74 1.65 -3.42
N ASP A 58 3.81 1.33 -4.13
CA ASP A 58 4.41 2.22 -5.12
C ASP A 58 3.73 1.98 -6.47
N VAL A 59 3.68 3.01 -7.30
CA VAL A 59 3.14 2.90 -8.66
C VAL A 59 4.17 2.37 -9.64
N GLN A 60 5.47 2.46 -9.32
CA GLN A 60 6.53 1.92 -10.17
C GLN A 60 7.15 0.70 -9.50
N LEU A 61 6.88 -0.47 -10.07
CA LEU A 61 7.33 -1.75 -9.54
C LEU A 61 8.12 -2.49 -10.61
N ARG A 62 8.97 -3.41 -10.17
CA ARG A 62 9.66 -4.30 -11.08
C ARG A 62 8.63 -5.17 -11.79
N GLY A 63 8.67 -5.17 -13.12
CA GLY A 63 7.78 -6.00 -13.93
C GLY A 63 6.36 -5.49 -14.05
N GLY A 64 6.08 -4.24 -13.64
CA GLY A 64 4.75 -3.71 -13.81
C GLY A 64 4.49 -2.43 -13.05
N SER A 65 3.24 -2.03 -13.03
CA SER A 65 2.79 -0.79 -12.41
C SER A 65 1.86 -1.09 -11.24
N GLY A 66 1.96 -0.29 -10.18
CA GLY A 66 1.01 -0.37 -9.07
C GLY A 66 -0.43 -0.12 -9.50
N PHE A 67 -0.63 0.68 -10.55
CA PHE A 67 -1.96 0.88 -11.12
C PHE A 67 -2.54 -0.41 -11.68
N ARG A 68 -1.69 -1.22 -12.31
CA ARG A 68 -2.09 -2.52 -12.82
C ARG A 68 -2.54 -3.44 -11.69
N LEU A 69 -1.81 -3.42 -10.57
CA LEU A 69 -2.20 -4.20 -9.40
C LEU A 69 -3.59 -3.79 -8.92
N LEU A 70 -3.85 -2.49 -8.82
CA LEU A 70 -5.15 -2.00 -8.37
C LEU A 70 -6.28 -2.43 -9.30
N LYS A 71 -6.02 -2.40 -10.62
CA LYS A 71 -7.00 -2.87 -11.60
C LYS A 71 -7.26 -4.36 -11.49
N LEU A 72 -6.20 -5.15 -11.33
CA LEU A 72 -6.32 -6.61 -11.19
C LEU A 72 -7.05 -7.00 -9.91
N MET A 73 -6.85 -6.28 -8.83
CA MET A 73 -7.59 -6.51 -7.59
C MET A 73 -9.09 -6.37 -7.83
N ARG A 74 -9.47 -5.35 -8.56
CA ARG A 74 -10.87 -5.07 -8.85
C ARG A 74 -11.49 -6.15 -9.74
N THR A 75 -10.76 -6.61 -10.75
CA THR A 75 -11.28 -7.58 -11.72
C THR A 75 -11.18 -9.02 -11.24
N SER A 76 -10.33 -9.31 -10.26
CA SER A 76 -10.13 -10.68 -9.77
C SER A 76 -11.06 -11.08 -8.62
N GLY A 77 -11.97 -10.19 -8.23
CA GLY A 77 -12.89 -10.48 -7.13
C GLY A 77 -12.26 -10.43 -5.75
N LEU A 78 -11.05 -9.87 -5.67
CA LEU A 78 -10.37 -9.73 -4.39
C LEU A 78 -11.06 -8.68 -3.52
N SER A 79 -11.23 -8.99 -2.24
CA SER A 79 -11.80 -8.03 -1.30
C SER A 79 -10.95 -6.78 -1.22
N ARG A 80 -11.58 -5.61 -1.35
CA ARG A 80 -10.87 -4.34 -1.30
C ARG A 80 -10.40 -4.05 0.13
N PRO A 81 -9.13 -3.64 0.33
CA PRO A 81 -8.70 -3.14 1.63
C PRO A 81 -9.49 -1.89 2.04
N GLU A 82 -9.59 -1.63 3.34
CA GLU A 82 -10.24 -0.42 3.84
C GLU A 82 -9.54 0.84 3.37
N ALA A 83 -8.21 0.80 3.28
CA ALA A 83 -7.43 1.94 2.82
C ALA A 83 -6.35 1.48 1.85
N VAL A 84 -6.22 2.22 0.76
CA VAL A 84 -5.18 2.03 -0.25
C VAL A 84 -4.35 3.31 -0.29
N ILE A 85 -3.06 3.18 0.04
CA ILE A 85 -2.14 4.30 0.15
C ILE A 85 -1.05 4.15 -0.90
N VAL A 86 -0.98 5.09 -1.83
CA VAL A 86 0.09 5.13 -2.82
C VAL A 86 1.21 6.02 -2.31
N VAL A 87 2.45 5.52 -2.33
CA VAL A 87 3.64 6.31 -2.05
C VAL A 87 4.57 6.20 -3.25
N THR A 88 5.02 7.32 -3.78
CA THR A 88 5.79 7.33 -5.01
C THR A 88 6.84 8.44 -5.04
N ASN A 89 7.94 8.21 -5.78
CA ASN A 89 8.92 9.25 -6.07
C ASN A 89 8.48 10.15 -7.23
N TYR A 90 7.32 9.87 -7.83
CA TYR A 90 6.82 10.60 -9.00
C TYR A 90 5.47 11.23 -8.67
N PRO A 91 5.44 12.28 -7.81
CA PRO A 91 4.19 12.88 -7.35
C PRO A 91 3.60 13.86 -8.37
N THR A 92 3.44 13.40 -9.61
CA THR A 92 2.87 14.22 -10.68
C THR A 92 1.35 14.24 -10.55
N GLU A 93 0.73 15.27 -11.14
CA GLU A 93 -0.72 15.36 -11.17
C GLU A 93 -1.34 14.20 -11.92
N ASP A 94 -0.70 13.77 -13.02
CA ASP A 94 -1.18 12.62 -13.79
C ASP A 94 -1.20 11.35 -12.96
N TYR A 95 -0.14 11.10 -12.18
CA TYR A 95 -0.09 9.94 -11.31
C TYR A 95 -1.09 10.04 -10.17
N ARG A 96 -1.27 11.24 -9.62
CA ARG A 96 -2.26 11.48 -8.57
C ARG A 96 -3.67 11.17 -9.08
N ASN A 97 -4.00 11.65 -10.27
CA ASN A 97 -5.31 11.42 -10.87
C ASN A 97 -5.50 9.94 -11.20
N ALA A 98 -4.48 9.29 -11.77
CA ALA A 98 -4.55 7.86 -12.09
C ALA A 98 -4.73 7.02 -10.83
N SER A 99 -4.07 7.37 -9.74
CA SER A 99 -4.22 6.69 -8.45
C SER A 99 -5.66 6.76 -7.96
N ARG A 100 -6.23 7.95 -8.01
CA ARG A 100 -7.62 8.17 -7.57
C ARG A 100 -8.59 7.36 -8.44
N GLU A 101 -8.40 7.38 -9.74
CA GLU A 101 -9.25 6.64 -10.67
C GLU A 101 -9.16 5.13 -10.45
N CYS A 102 -8.00 4.65 -10.03
CA CYS A 102 -7.82 3.23 -9.73
C CYS A 102 -8.28 2.84 -8.33
N GLY A 103 -8.79 3.79 -7.54
CA GLY A 103 -9.37 3.50 -6.23
C GLY A 103 -8.44 3.71 -5.05
N ALA A 104 -7.30 4.41 -5.24
CA ALA A 104 -6.44 4.75 -4.11
C ALA A 104 -7.10 5.84 -3.26
N ASP A 105 -6.99 5.70 -1.96
CA ASP A 105 -7.56 6.66 -1.00
C ASP A 105 -6.59 7.79 -0.68
N HIS A 106 -5.29 7.50 -0.74
CA HIS A 106 -4.24 8.47 -0.42
C HIS A 106 -3.10 8.35 -1.41
N PHE A 107 -2.44 9.48 -1.67
CA PHE A 107 -1.32 9.56 -2.59
C PHE A 107 -0.27 10.47 -1.96
N PHE A 108 0.92 9.95 -1.70
CA PHE A 108 1.98 10.70 -1.03
C PHE A 108 3.30 10.63 -1.77
N ASP A 109 4.06 11.73 -1.68
CA ASP A 109 5.43 11.83 -2.16
C ASP A 109 6.35 11.10 -1.16
N LYS A 110 7.11 10.11 -1.62
CA LYS A 110 8.04 9.37 -0.77
C LYS A 110 9.08 10.28 -0.11
N ALA A 111 9.50 11.33 -0.81
CA ALA A 111 10.57 12.19 -0.31
C ALA A 111 10.10 13.14 0.78
N SER A 112 8.92 13.72 0.63
CA SER A 112 8.47 14.81 1.52
C SER A 112 7.26 14.47 2.36
N GLU A 113 6.51 13.44 2.02
CA GLU A 113 5.23 13.12 2.69
C GLU A 113 5.20 11.74 3.33
N PHE A 114 6.36 11.10 3.45
CA PHE A 114 6.44 9.74 4.00
C PHE A 114 5.78 9.63 5.38
N HIS A 115 5.93 10.66 6.20
CA HIS A 115 5.36 10.69 7.55
C HIS A 115 3.82 10.66 7.54
N LYS A 116 3.20 11.07 6.45
CA LYS A 116 1.73 11.09 6.35
C LYS A 116 1.13 9.69 6.30
N VAL A 117 1.92 8.70 5.89
CA VAL A 117 1.48 7.30 5.93
C VAL A 117 1.11 6.92 7.36
N ARG A 118 1.99 7.26 8.31
CA ARG A 118 1.75 6.98 9.72
C ARG A 118 0.50 7.72 10.23
N GLU A 119 0.31 8.97 9.82
CA GLU A 119 -0.86 9.74 10.22
C GLU A 119 -2.16 9.07 9.77
N VAL A 120 -2.19 8.57 8.53
CA VAL A 120 -3.36 7.84 8.02
C VAL A 120 -3.63 6.59 8.85
N LEU A 121 -2.58 5.82 9.13
CA LEU A 121 -2.73 4.56 9.88
C LEU A 121 -3.23 4.81 11.30
N LEU A 122 -2.75 5.87 11.94
CA LEU A 122 -3.20 6.21 13.29
C LEU A 122 -4.66 6.65 13.32
N ALA A 123 -5.20 7.11 12.21
CA ALA A 123 -6.59 7.54 12.10
C ALA A 123 -7.57 6.42 11.78
N LEU A 124 -7.06 5.24 11.46
CA LEU A 124 -7.91 4.09 11.11
C LEU A 124 -8.45 3.31 12.36
#